data_9665fae87d842a36ded83cd1c5ec7d23
#
_entry.id   9665fae87d842a36ded83cd1c5ec7d23
#
_cell.length_a   1.000
_cell.length_b   1.000
_cell.length_c   1.000
_cell.angle_alpha   90.00
_cell.angle_beta   90.00
_cell.angle_gamma   90.00
#
_symmetry.space_group_name_H-M   'P 1'
#
loop_
_entity.id
_entity.type
_entity.pdbx_description
1 polymer ?
#
loop_
_entity_poly.entity_id
_entity_poly.type
_entity_poly.pdbx_seq_one_letter_code
_entity_poly.pdbx_strand_id
1 'polypeptide(L)'
;RGLLSNHPRLRVLAAETDFLPFIDAWVQRHGSPTTAESFERFANDLSGANHYFNFRPAGRGPFRWQDWRAACDGNFDVSGLFEGFARYELDVRRGSGVIWADKSPAYIPHIPLLLEHFPSARIVHIVRDVRDHCVSMRKAWGKDMRRSAWRWGNDVLTAHRQCSSMPERCLELKFEELLQNPEAQLRRI
;
A
#
# COMPACT_ATOMS: atom_id res chain seq x y z
N ARG A 1 -6.71 0.34 9.47
CA ARG A 1 -7.42 -0.15 8.29
C ARG A 1 -8.90 -0.36 8.58
N GLY A 2 -9.28 -1.16 9.56
CA GLY A 2 -10.68 -1.46 9.86
C GLY A 2 -11.58 -0.24 10.03
N LEU A 3 -11.13 0.81 10.71
CA LEU A 3 -11.90 2.05 10.87
C LEU A 3 -12.17 2.76 9.54
N LEU A 4 -11.16 2.84 8.67
CA LEU A 4 -11.28 3.49 7.37
C LEU A 4 -12.15 2.70 6.38
N SER A 5 -12.15 1.37 6.48
CA SER A 5 -12.96 0.51 5.60
C SER A 5 -14.48 0.66 5.80
N ASN A 6 -14.91 1.29 6.90
CA ASN A 6 -16.32 1.60 7.14
C ASN A 6 -16.80 2.87 6.42
N HIS A 7 -15.90 3.66 5.85
CA HIS A 7 -16.29 4.87 5.12
C HIS A 7 -16.94 4.49 3.77
N PRO A 8 -18.09 5.09 3.39
CA PRO A 8 -18.86 4.66 2.20
C PRO A 8 -18.10 4.82 0.88
N ARG A 9 -17.19 5.79 0.79
CA ARG A 9 -16.41 6.08 -0.42
C ARG A 9 -14.94 5.65 -0.33
N LEU A 10 -14.52 4.96 0.74
CA LEU A 10 -13.14 4.50 0.89
C LEU A 10 -13.10 2.97 0.91
N ARG A 11 -12.22 2.41 0.11
CA ARG A 11 -11.90 0.98 0.11
C ARG A 11 -10.41 0.78 0.36
N VAL A 12 -10.08 -0.08 1.30
CA VAL A 12 -8.69 -0.35 1.69
C VAL A 12 -8.33 -1.79 1.33
N LEU A 13 -7.21 -1.97 0.63
CA LEU A 13 -6.70 -3.30 0.28
C LEU A 13 -6.57 -4.19 1.52
N ALA A 14 -6.96 -5.45 1.37
CA ALA A 14 -7.08 -6.38 2.50
C ALA A 14 -5.73 -6.81 3.08
N ALA A 15 -4.67 -6.82 2.26
CA ALA A 15 -3.30 -7.12 2.66
C ALA A 15 -2.34 -6.01 2.24
N GLU A 16 -1.10 -6.08 2.70
CA GLU A 16 -0.01 -5.17 2.31
C GLU A 16 0.50 -5.60 0.93
N THR A 17 0.54 -4.68 -0.02
CA THR A 17 0.95 -5.01 -1.40
C THR A 17 2.47 -5.09 -1.55
N ASP A 18 3.18 -4.09 -1.06
CA ASP A 18 4.66 -4.00 -1.03
C ASP A 18 5.35 -4.15 -2.41
N PHE A 19 4.60 -4.13 -3.51
CA PHE A 19 5.14 -4.47 -4.83
C PHE A 19 5.24 -3.30 -5.83
N LEU A 20 4.93 -2.06 -5.45
CA LEU A 20 5.12 -0.92 -6.36
C LEU A 20 6.57 -0.80 -6.88
N PRO A 21 7.62 -0.95 -6.04
CA PRO A 21 8.99 -0.94 -6.52
C PRO A 21 9.31 -2.08 -7.50
N PHE A 22 8.65 -3.23 -7.34
CA PHE A 22 8.79 -4.33 -8.30
C PHE A 22 8.17 -3.98 -9.65
N ILE A 23 6.95 -3.42 -9.65
CA ILE A 23 6.27 -3.00 -10.89
C ILE A 23 7.14 -1.98 -11.62
N ASP A 24 7.63 -0.97 -10.92
CA ASP A 24 8.48 0.06 -11.48
C ASP A 24 9.76 -0.53 -12.12
N ALA A 25 10.51 -1.34 -11.38
CA ALA A 25 11.71 -2.00 -11.88
C ALA A 25 11.44 -2.94 -13.06
N TRP A 26 10.29 -3.64 -13.04
CA TRP A 26 9.91 -4.54 -14.12
C TRP A 26 9.59 -3.76 -15.41
N VAL A 27 8.82 -2.67 -15.29
CA VAL A 27 8.48 -1.80 -16.44
C VAL A 27 9.73 -1.12 -17.00
N GLN A 28 10.63 -0.64 -16.15
CA GLN A 28 11.91 -0.07 -16.59
C GLN A 28 12.76 -1.06 -17.38
N ARG A 29 12.75 -2.35 -16.99
CA ARG A 29 13.55 -3.40 -17.63
C ARG A 29 12.92 -3.96 -18.91
N HIS A 30 11.61 -4.12 -18.95
CA HIS A 30 10.90 -4.89 -19.98
C HIS A 30 9.94 -4.05 -20.83
N GLY A 31 9.69 -2.79 -20.44
CA GLY A 31 8.61 -1.96 -20.99
C GLY A 31 7.24 -2.31 -20.42
N SER A 32 6.24 -1.51 -20.74
CA SER A 32 4.85 -1.73 -20.31
C SER A 32 4.26 -3.01 -20.91
N PRO A 33 3.60 -3.88 -20.12
CA PRO A 33 3.06 -5.15 -20.57
C PRO A 33 1.73 -4.98 -21.32
N THR A 34 1.76 -4.45 -22.53
CA THR A 34 0.58 -4.08 -23.31
C THR A 34 -0.14 -5.26 -23.97
N THR A 35 0.55 -6.35 -24.32
CA THR A 35 -0.03 -7.55 -24.90
C THR A 35 -0.49 -8.52 -23.80
N ALA A 36 -1.39 -9.46 -24.14
CA ALA A 36 -1.83 -10.49 -23.20
C ALA A 36 -0.65 -11.35 -22.70
N GLU A 37 0.25 -11.75 -23.61
CA GLU A 37 1.42 -12.55 -23.29
C GLU A 37 2.40 -11.82 -22.37
N SER A 38 2.72 -10.54 -22.66
CA SER A 38 3.61 -9.76 -21.80
C SER A 38 2.99 -9.48 -20.43
N PHE A 39 1.67 -9.29 -20.35
CA PHE A 39 0.97 -9.11 -19.09
C PHE A 39 0.95 -10.39 -18.24
N GLU A 40 0.71 -11.54 -18.88
CA GLU A 40 0.78 -12.84 -18.20
C GLU A 40 2.17 -13.08 -17.60
N ARG A 41 3.24 -12.84 -18.37
CA ARG A 41 4.61 -12.93 -17.86
C ARG A 41 4.83 -11.98 -16.67
N PHE A 42 4.44 -10.71 -16.79
CA PHE A 42 4.52 -9.75 -15.72
C PHE A 42 3.78 -10.20 -14.45
N ALA A 43 2.54 -10.67 -14.59
CA ALA A 43 1.72 -11.13 -13.47
C ALA A 43 2.31 -12.40 -12.80
N ASN A 44 2.87 -13.30 -13.58
CA ASN A 44 3.56 -14.50 -13.07
C ASN A 44 4.85 -14.13 -12.32
N ASP A 45 5.67 -13.21 -12.88
CA ASP A 45 6.89 -12.74 -12.23
C ASP A 45 6.57 -12.06 -10.89
N LEU A 46 5.55 -11.18 -10.86
CA LEU A 46 5.14 -10.50 -9.64
C LEU A 46 4.56 -11.49 -8.61
N SER A 47 3.68 -12.38 -9.02
CA SER A 47 3.05 -13.34 -8.11
C SER A 47 4.04 -14.35 -7.52
N GLY A 48 5.06 -14.70 -8.27
CA GLY A 48 6.16 -15.53 -7.78
C GLY A 48 7.10 -14.81 -6.83
N ALA A 49 7.25 -13.49 -6.98
CA ALA A 49 8.16 -12.67 -6.17
C ALA A 49 7.51 -12.10 -4.90
N ASN A 50 6.18 -11.99 -4.83
CA ASN A 50 5.50 -11.27 -3.76
C ASN A 50 4.54 -12.16 -2.98
N HIS A 51 4.69 -12.15 -1.66
CA HIS A 51 3.89 -12.95 -0.72
C HIS A 51 2.40 -12.56 -0.65
N TYR A 52 2.00 -11.38 -1.15
CA TYR A 52 0.60 -10.95 -1.20
C TYR A 52 -0.30 -12.03 -1.80
N PHE A 53 0.15 -12.65 -2.89
CA PHE A 53 -0.62 -13.64 -3.64
C PHE A 53 -0.81 -14.97 -2.87
N ASN A 54 0.03 -15.22 -1.86
CA ASN A 54 -0.09 -16.37 -0.95
C ASN A 54 -1.13 -16.14 0.17
N PHE A 55 -1.48 -14.86 0.45
CA PHE A 55 -2.33 -14.46 1.57
C PHE A 55 -3.59 -13.70 1.12
N ARG A 56 -4.06 -13.99 -0.10
CA ARG A 56 -5.31 -13.36 -0.58
C ARG A 56 -6.47 -13.69 0.36
N PRO A 57 -7.35 -12.70 0.63
CA PRO A 57 -8.48 -12.90 1.54
C PRO A 57 -9.37 -14.08 1.14
N ALA A 58 -9.81 -14.86 2.12
CA ALA A 58 -10.80 -15.89 1.91
C ALA A 58 -12.08 -15.29 1.29
N GLY A 59 -12.64 -15.97 0.28
CA GLY A 59 -13.82 -15.50 -0.45
C GLY A 59 -13.53 -14.75 -1.75
N ARG A 60 -12.28 -14.38 -1.98
CA ARG A 60 -11.82 -13.88 -3.27
C ARG A 60 -11.41 -15.03 -4.16
N GLY A 61 -12.06 -15.56 -5.04
CA GLY A 61 -11.66 -16.65 -5.94
C GLY A 61 -10.17 -16.68 -6.34
N PRO A 62 -9.72 -17.61 -7.16
CA PRO A 62 -8.32 -17.69 -7.57
C PRO A 62 -7.88 -16.37 -8.25
N PHE A 63 -6.61 -16.04 -8.11
CA PHE A 63 -6.02 -14.89 -8.81
C PHE A 63 -6.12 -15.10 -10.32
N ARG A 64 -6.67 -14.10 -11.03
CA ARG A 64 -6.84 -14.11 -12.47
C ARG A 64 -6.20 -12.84 -13.06
N TRP A 65 -5.06 -12.99 -13.67
CA TRP A 65 -4.35 -11.86 -14.29
C TRP A 65 -5.16 -11.22 -15.43
N GLN A 66 -6.05 -11.99 -16.09
CA GLN A 66 -6.94 -11.48 -17.14
C GLN A 66 -7.89 -10.40 -16.61
N ASP A 67 -8.45 -10.64 -15.42
CA ASP A 67 -9.37 -9.68 -14.77
C ASP A 67 -8.60 -8.44 -14.28
N TRP A 68 -7.39 -8.63 -13.76
CA TRP A 68 -6.51 -7.50 -13.45
C TRP A 68 -6.16 -6.70 -14.71
N ARG A 69 -5.75 -7.36 -15.80
CA ARG A 69 -5.46 -6.68 -17.05
C ARG A 69 -6.65 -5.87 -17.56
N ALA A 70 -7.87 -6.42 -17.48
CA ALA A 70 -9.08 -5.71 -17.83
C ALA A 70 -9.32 -4.48 -16.94
N ALA A 71 -9.03 -4.58 -15.62
CA ALA A 71 -9.17 -3.48 -14.68
C ALA A 71 -8.14 -2.34 -14.89
N CYS A 72 -7.03 -2.59 -15.61
CA CYS A 72 -6.08 -1.54 -16.02
C CYS A 72 -6.68 -0.57 -17.07
N ASP A 73 -7.76 -0.98 -17.78
CA ASP A 73 -8.50 -0.13 -18.70
C ASP A 73 -7.60 0.52 -19.79
N GLY A 74 -6.67 -0.29 -20.33
CA GLY A 74 -5.72 0.14 -21.36
C GLY A 74 -4.51 0.93 -20.85
N ASN A 75 -4.45 1.30 -19.57
CA ASN A 75 -3.27 1.93 -18.98
C ASN A 75 -2.34 0.87 -18.39
N PHE A 76 -1.20 0.65 -19.00
CA PHE A 76 -0.19 -0.34 -18.60
C PHE A 76 1.14 0.29 -18.16
N ASP A 77 1.15 1.59 -17.82
CA ASP A 77 2.25 2.18 -17.08
C ASP A 77 2.25 1.72 -15.60
N VAL A 78 3.25 2.11 -14.82
CA VAL A 78 3.38 1.72 -13.42
C VAL A 78 2.14 2.08 -12.61
N SER A 79 1.62 3.28 -12.82
CA SER A 79 0.42 3.76 -12.12
C SER A 79 -0.83 2.97 -12.52
N GLY A 80 -1.01 2.72 -13.81
CA GLY A 80 -2.14 1.96 -14.35
C GLY A 80 -2.15 0.50 -13.91
N LEU A 81 -0.98 -0.14 -13.87
CA LEU A 81 -0.82 -1.51 -13.38
C LEU A 81 -1.19 -1.60 -11.89
N PHE A 82 -0.68 -0.68 -11.06
CA PHE A 82 -0.98 -0.71 -9.63
C PHE A 82 -2.43 -0.32 -9.32
N GLU A 83 -2.95 0.73 -9.96
CA GLU A 83 -4.35 1.14 -9.81
C GLU A 83 -5.31 0.05 -10.33
N GLY A 84 -4.99 -0.56 -11.48
CA GLY A 84 -5.75 -1.69 -12.02
C GLY A 84 -5.80 -2.87 -11.05
N PHE A 85 -4.68 -3.17 -10.38
CA PHE A 85 -4.65 -4.17 -9.33
C PHE A 85 -5.56 -3.81 -8.15
N ALA A 86 -5.48 -2.57 -7.66
CA ALA A 86 -6.32 -2.11 -6.55
C ALA A 86 -7.81 -2.20 -6.92
N ARG A 87 -8.19 -1.80 -8.13
CA ARG A 87 -9.58 -1.92 -8.61
C ARG A 87 -10.03 -3.37 -8.71
N TYR A 88 -9.20 -4.24 -9.27
CA TYR A 88 -9.47 -5.68 -9.35
C TYR A 88 -9.68 -6.29 -7.96
N GLU A 89 -8.80 -6.00 -7.00
CA GLU A 89 -8.89 -6.53 -5.64
C GLU A 89 -10.07 -5.94 -4.85
N LEU A 90 -10.47 -4.73 -5.11
CA LEU A 90 -11.53 -4.04 -4.37
C LEU A 90 -12.90 -4.09 -5.06
N ASP A 91 -12.95 -4.64 -6.27
CA ASP A 91 -14.14 -4.62 -7.14
C ASP A 91 -14.67 -3.18 -7.34
N VAL A 92 -13.77 -2.25 -7.67
CA VAL A 92 -14.07 -0.83 -7.83
C VAL A 92 -13.94 -0.43 -9.29
N ARG A 93 -15.01 0.14 -9.86
CA ARG A 93 -15.00 0.66 -11.22
C ARG A 93 -14.36 2.05 -11.29
N ARG A 94 -13.70 2.34 -12.42
CA ARG A 94 -13.19 3.68 -12.72
C ARG A 94 -14.37 4.68 -12.73
N GLY A 95 -14.14 5.87 -12.17
CA GLY A 95 -15.17 6.91 -12.12
C GLY A 95 -16.28 6.70 -11.10
N SER A 96 -16.24 5.67 -10.27
CA SER A 96 -17.23 5.39 -9.23
C SER A 96 -17.24 6.40 -8.07
N GLY A 97 -16.27 7.34 -8.02
CA GLY A 97 -16.09 8.26 -6.89
C GLY A 97 -15.54 7.59 -5.62
N VAL A 98 -15.16 6.30 -5.70
CA VAL A 98 -14.55 5.57 -4.61
C VAL A 98 -13.05 5.86 -4.59
N ILE A 99 -12.54 6.19 -3.41
CA ILE A 99 -11.11 6.31 -3.12
C ILE A 99 -10.62 4.94 -2.69
N TRP A 100 -9.56 4.46 -3.29
CA TRP A 100 -8.87 3.26 -2.82
C TRP A 100 -7.63 3.63 -2.00
N ALA A 101 -7.27 2.78 -1.07
CA ALA A 101 -6.08 2.95 -0.23
C ALA A 101 -5.34 1.63 -0.03
N ASP A 102 -4.05 1.74 0.13
CA ASP A 102 -3.16 0.65 0.53
C ASP A 102 -2.51 0.96 1.88
N LYS A 103 -2.31 -0.05 2.70
CA LYS A 103 -1.60 0.05 3.98
C LYS A 103 -0.39 -0.89 3.94
N SER A 104 0.74 -0.36 3.49
CA SER A 104 2.00 -1.07 3.34
C SER A 104 3.13 -0.29 3.99
N PRO A 105 3.53 -0.62 5.24
CA PRO A 105 4.63 0.08 5.94
C PRO A 105 5.95 0.03 5.18
N ALA A 106 6.16 -1.00 4.34
CA ALA A 106 7.36 -1.12 3.51
C ALA A 106 7.51 -0.01 2.47
N TYR A 107 6.46 0.79 2.20
CA TYR A 107 6.56 1.93 1.30
C TYR A 107 7.21 3.18 1.90
N ILE A 108 7.54 3.20 3.18
CA ILE A 108 8.20 4.36 3.80
C ILE A 108 9.45 4.82 3.01
N PRO A 109 10.42 3.96 2.66
CA PRO A 109 11.56 4.39 1.85
C PRO A 109 11.19 4.70 0.39
N HIS A 110 10.01 4.31 -0.07
CA HIS A 110 9.54 4.44 -1.45
C HIS A 110 8.46 5.53 -1.63
N ILE A 111 8.24 6.39 -0.64
CA ILE A 111 7.29 7.51 -0.75
C ILE A 111 7.59 8.41 -1.98
N PRO A 112 8.84 8.76 -2.29
CA PRO A 112 9.12 9.54 -3.50
C PRO A 112 8.66 8.83 -4.78
N LEU A 113 8.94 7.54 -4.93
CA LEU A 113 8.49 6.72 -6.06
C LEU A 113 6.96 6.65 -6.13
N LEU A 114 6.31 6.47 -4.98
CA LEU A 114 4.84 6.47 -4.91
C LEU A 114 4.26 7.79 -5.43
N LEU A 115 4.84 8.92 -5.03
CA LEU A 115 4.37 10.23 -5.43
C LEU A 115 4.72 10.61 -6.88
N GLU A 116 5.76 10.01 -7.44
CA GLU A 116 6.08 10.12 -8.87
C GLU A 116 4.97 9.50 -9.72
N HIS A 117 4.54 8.28 -9.37
CA HIS A 117 3.49 7.57 -10.12
C HIS A 117 2.06 8.00 -9.73
N PHE A 118 1.86 8.52 -8.51
CA PHE A 118 0.58 8.99 -7.98
C PHE A 118 0.70 10.42 -7.42
N PRO A 119 0.81 11.44 -8.28
CA PRO A 119 1.02 12.82 -7.85
C PRO A 119 -0.08 13.39 -6.96
N SER A 120 -1.29 12.84 -7.02
CA SER A 120 -2.43 13.24 -6.17
C SER A 120 -2.58 12.40 -4.89
N ALA A 121 -1.73 11.40 -4.66
CA ALA A 121 -1.81 10.55 -3.48
C ALA A 121 -1.65 11.36 -2.19
N ARG A 122 -2.39 10.96 -1.18
CA ARG A 122 -2.27 11.47 0.20
C ARG A 122 -1.74 10.37 1.10
N ILE A 123 -0.91 10.75 2.05
CA ILE A 123 -0.20 9.82 2.93
C ILE A 123 -0.70 10.04 4.35
N VAL A 124 -1.04 8.96 5.02
CA VAL A 124 -1.31 8.95 6.46
C VAL A 124 -0.21 8.13 7.12
N HIS A 125 0.69 8.80 7.81
CA HIS A 125 1.76 8.17 8.58
C HIS A 125 1.31 8.01 10.03
N ILE A 126 1.16 6.76 10.47
CA ILE A 126 0.75 6.44 11.84
C ILE A 126 1.97 5.98 12.63
N VAL A 127 2.34 6.74 13.63
CA VAL A 127 3.47 6.46 14.53
C VAL A 127 2.94 5.84 15.82
N ARG A 128 3.52 4.73 16.25
CA ARG A 128 3.22 4.06 17.52
C ARG A 128 4.42 4.14 18.46
N ASP A 129 4.19 4.18 19.77
CA ASP A 129 5.27 4.12 20.77
C ASP A 129 6.21 2.93 20.47
N VAL A 130 7.51 3.19 20.46
CA VAL A 130 8.54 2.20 20.13
C VAL A 130 8.52 0.98 21.06
N ARG A 131 8.20 1.17 22.33
CA ARG A 131 8.16 0.09 23.33
C ARG A 131 7.03 -0.89 22.96
N ASP A 132 5.85 -0.36 22.69
CA ASP A 132 4.68 -1.15 22.28
C ASP A 132 4.88 -1.81 20.91
N HIS A 133 5.53 -1.10 19.98
CA HIS A 133 5.91 -1.66 18.69
C HIS A 133 6.83 -2.86 18.87
N CYS A 134 7.90 -2.73 19.65
CA CYS A 134 8.87 -3.80 19.88
C CYS A 134 8.25 -5.02 20.58
N VAL A 135 7.41 -4.80 21.60
CA VAL A 135 6.68 -5.88 22.28
C VAL A 135 5.75 -6.61 21.30
N SER A 136 5.03 -5.87 20.47
CA SER A 136 4.14 -6.43 19.45
C SER A 136 4.91 -7.28 18.43
N MET A 137 6.05 -6.76 17.92
CA MET A 137 6.89 -7.47 16.96
C MET A 137 7.49 -8.75 17.54
N ARG A 138 7.89 -8.72 18.81
CA ARG A 138 8.39 -9.91 19.51
C ARG A 138 7.29 -10.95 19.69
N LYS A 139 6.08 -10.53 20.13
CA LYS A 139 4.96 -11.45 20.36
C LYS A 139 4.44 -12.09 19.06
N ALA A 140 4.30 -11.29 18.00
CA ALA A 140 3.70 -11.76 16.74
C ALA A 140 4.69 -12.57 15.86
N TRP A 141 5.98 -12.21 15.89
CA TRP A 141 6.96 -12.68 14.91
C TRP A 141 8.27 -13.16 15.51
N GLY A 142 8.42 -13.20 16.85
CA GLY A 142 9.66 -13.58 17.51
C GLY A 142 10.86 -12.64 17.23
N LYS A 143 10.61 -11.42 16.74
CA LYS A 143 11.68 -10.51 16.31
C LYS A 143 12.46 -9.96 17.51
N ASP A 144 13.77 -9.77 17.29
CA ASP A 144 14.66 -9.13 18.27
C ASP A 144 14.23 -7.68 18.54
N MET A 145 14.18 -7.29 19.81
CA MET A 145 13.67 -5.98 20.23
C MET A 145 14.60 -4.83 19.84
N ARG A 146 15.93 -5.01 19.93
CA ARG A 146 16.90 -3.96 19.56
C ARG A 146 16.85 -3.69 18.06
N ARG A 147 16.82 -4.75 17.26
CA ARG A 147 16.67 -4.65 15.80
C ARG A 147 15.35 -4.01 15.43
N SER A 148 14.26 -4.35 16.12
CA SER A 148 12.94 -3.75 15.90
C SER A 148 12.92 -2.26 16.26
N ALA A 149 13.54 -1.86 17.36
CA ALA A 149 13.65 -0.46 17.77
C ALA A 149 14.50 0.36 16.80
N TRP A 150 15.64 -0.18 16.36
CA TRP A 150 16.50 0.47 15.37
C TRP A 150 15.76 0.69 14.03
N ARG A 151 15.09 -0.35 13.53
CA ARG A 151 14.29 -0.25 12.32
C ARG A 151 13.17 0.77 12.46
N TRP A 152 12.41 0.71 13.56
CA TRP A 152 11.36 1.67 13.87
C TRP A 152 11.88 3.12 13.83
N GLY A 153 13.04 3.39 14.48
CA GLY A 153 13.64 4.72 14.47
C GLY A 153 13.97 5.21 13.07
N ASN A 154 14.57 4.36 12.24
CA ASN A 154 14.89 4.71 10.86
C ASN A 154 13.64 4.96 10.01
N ASP A 155 12.62 4.10 10.13
CA ASP A 155 11.38 4.21 9.38
C ASP A 155 10.63 5.49 9.76
N VAL A 156 10.50 5.77 11.09
CA VAL A 156 9.83 6.99 11.58
C VAL A 156 10.56 8.25 11.15
N LEU A 157 11.91 8.30 11.29
CA LEU A 157 12.69 9.45 10.86
C LEU A 157 12.57 9.69 9.35
N THR A 158 12.60 8.62 8.55
CA THR A 158 12.48 8.70 7.10
C THR A 158 11.11 9.25 6.71
N ALA A 159 10.03 8.66 7.25
CA ALA A 159 8.67 9.11 6.99
C ALA A 159 8.45 10.55 7.47
N HIS A 160 8.92 10.91 8.67
CA HIS A 160 8.78 12.25 9.22
C HIS A 160 9.45 13.31 8.34
N ARG A 161 10.68 13.06 7.88
CA ARG A 161 11.39 13.98 6.96
C ARG A 161 10.62 14.17 5.65
N GLN A 162 10.14 13.08 5.06
CA GLN A 162 9.36 13.14 3.82
C GLN A 162 8.02 13.85 4.04
N CYS A 163 7.28 13.53 5.10
CA CYS A 163 6.02 14.18 5.43
C CYS A 163 6.19 15.68 5.71
N SER A 164 7.26 16.07 6.41
CA SER A 164 7.55 17.48 6.69
C SER A 164 7.85 18.30 5.45
N SER A 165 8.34 17.68 4.37
CA SER A 165 8.58 18.36 3.09
C SER A 165 7.31 18.54 2.24
N MET A 166 6.18 17.91 2.61
CA MET A 166 4.91 17.96 1.88
C MET A 166 3.69 17.96 2.82
N PRO A 167 3.57 18.97 3.69
CA PRO A 167 2.55 18.99 4.75
C PRO A 167 1.12 18.96 4.23
N GLU A 168 0.89 19.45 3.00
CA GLU A 168 -0.43 19.45 2.34
C GLU A 168 -0.87 18.05 1.85
N ARG A 169 0.05 17.09 1.80
CA ARG A 169 -0.19 15.75 1.28
C ARG A 169 0.04 14.65 2.30
N CYS A 170 0.67 14.95 3.42
CA CYS A 170 1.00 13.99 4.45
C CYS A 170 0.43 14.40 5.80
N LEU A 171 -0.33 13.49 6.41
CA LEU A 171 -0.85 13.63 7.76
C LEU A 171 -0.13 12.65 8.68
N GLU A 172 0.59 13.15 9.67
CA GLU A 172 1.17 12.33 10.72
C GLU A 172 0.23 12.24 11.92
N LEU A 173 -0.01 11.02 12.41
CA LEU A 173 -0.87 10.72 13.54
C LEU A 173 -0.15 9.84 14.54
N LYS A 174 -0.37 10.07 15.84
CA LYS A 174 0.04 9.14 16.88
C LYS A 174 -1.04 8.08 17.08
N PHE A 175 -0.63 6.82 17.10
CA PHE A 175 -1.53 5.70 17.30
C PHE A 175 -2.29 5.80 18.63
N GLU A 176 -1.63 6.27 19.68
CA GLU A 176 -2.19 6.46 21.01
C GLU A 176 -3.29 7.52 21.01
N GLU A 177 -3.11 8.63 20.29
CA GLU A 177 -4.13 9.67 20.12
C GLU A 177 -5.35 9.16 19.33
N LEU A 178 -5.10 8.31 18.32
CA LEU A 178 -6.18 7.66 17.57
C LEU A 178 -7.02 6.74 18.46
N LEU A 179 -6.41 6.05 19.43
CA LEU A 179 -7.13 5.21 20.40
C LEU A 179 -7.91 6.03 21.43
N GLN A 180 -7.34 7.16 21.89
CA GLN A 180 -7.99 8.03 22.89
C GLN A 180 -9.16 8.81 22.31
N ASN A 181 -9.03 9.29 21.08
CA ASN A 181 -10.06 10.12 20.42
C ASN A 181 -10.18 9.76 18.93
N PRO A 182 -10.74 8.58 18.61
CA PRO A 182 -10.79 8.08 17.24
C PRO A 182 -11.59 8.99 16.30
N GLU A 183 -12.70 9.56 16.77
CA GLU A 183 -13.53 10.43 15.93
C GLU A 183 -12.78 11.69 15.49
N ALA A 184 -12.13 12.40 16.43
CA ALA A 184 -11.37 13.59 16.11
C ALA A 184 -10.21 13.31 15.15
N GLN A 185 -9.49 12.20 15.35
CA GLN A 185 -8.38 11.84 14.48
C GLN A 185 -8.85 11.36 13.09
N LEU A 186 -9.98 10.65 12.99
CA LEU A 186 -10.54 10.23 11.71
C LEU A 186 -11.10 11.40 10.90
N ARG A 187 -11.60 12.46 11.55
CA ARG A 187 -12.03 13.70 10.85
C ARG A 187 -10.87 14.47 10.21
N ARG A 188 -9.63 14.22 10.63
CA ARG A 188 -8.42 14.81 10.03
C ARG A 188 -7.97 14.10 8.76
N ILE A 189 -8.35 12.84 8.59
CA ILE A 189 -8.03 12.00 7.43
C ILE A 189 -9.02 12.28 6.30
#